data_7db166a5f8bf38f67bde12f08b638a80
#
_entry.id   7db166a5f8bf38f67bde12f08b638a80
#
_cell.length_a   1.000
_cell.length_b   1.000
_cell.length_c   1.000
_cell.angle_alpha   90.00
_cell.angle_beta   90.00
_cell.angle_gamma   90.00
#
_symmetry.space_group_name_H-M   'P 1'
#
loop_
_entity.id
_entity.type
_entity.pdbx_description
1 polymer ?
#
loop_
_entity_poly.entity_id
_entity_poly.type
_entity_poly.pdbx_seq_one_letter_code
_entity_poly.pdbx_strand_id
1 'polypeptide(L)'
;MFVDKNHPEVKFVSPVSGVVTSVERGERRKVLSISIAAAKEQDYEEFGKKDVSTLTGEQVKAALLEAGLFSFIIQRPYIVVADPNAQPKGIFVSAFDTNPLAADFEFVLKGQEKDFQTGLDALAKMAKTYLNISVEQKSPALTNAKNVTVTAFDGPNPAGNVGVQINHISPINKGETVWTLRAEEVIFIGRLFNTGRVDLTRTIALTGSEVKKPAYCKLKVGALLTDLFAGRVNGGKNLRYINGNVLTGTLVKPNGFLGAHATSLTVIPEGDDQHEFLGFIMPRTDQYLSLIHISEPT
;
A
#
# COMPACT_ATOMS: atom_id res chain seq x y z
N MET A 1 -10.11 8.50 -16.57
CA MET A 1 -10.78 7.39 -15.86
C MET A 1 -10.77 6.16 -16.76
N PHE A 2 -10.46 4.99 -16.23
CA PHE A 2 -10.66 3.69 -16.88
C PHE A 2 -11.33 2.74 -15.89
N VAL A 3 -11.83 1.61 -16.36
CA VAL A 3 -12.60 0.68 -15.56
C VAL A 3 -11.99 -0.73 -15.62
N ASP A 4 -12.27 -1.55 -14.64
CA ASP A 4 -11.93 -2.96 -14.69
C ASP A 4 -12.74 -3.65 -15.80
N LYS A 5 -12.12 -4.60 -16.50
CA LYS A 5 -12.77 -5.30 -17.62
C LYS A 5 -13.89 -6.23 -17.15
N ASN A 6 -13.69 -6.88 -16.01
CA ASN A 6 -14.64 -7.86 -15.50
C ASN A 6 -15.73 -7.21 -14.63
N HIS A 7 -15.38 -6.07 -14.01
CA HIS A 7 -16.24 -5.29 -13.12
C HIS A 7 -16.23 -3.81 -13.55
N PRO A 8 -17.01 -3.43 -14.58
CA PRO A 8 -16.99 -2.08 -15.16
C PRO A 8 -17.39 -0.98 -14.17
N GLU A 9 -18.06 -1.33 -13.08
CA GLU A 9 -18.39 -0.45 -11.97
C GLU A 9 -17.15 -0.04 -11.15
N VAL A 10 -16.06 -0.82 -11.20
CA VAL A 10 -14.80 -0.50 -10.52
C VAL A 10 -14.00 0.46 -11.39
N LYS A 11 -13.92 1.70 -10.93
CA LYS A 11 -13.26 2.80 -11.61
C LYS A 11 -11.84 2.99 -11.09
N PHE A 12 -10.92 3.32 -12.00
CA PHE A 12 -9.60 3.83 -11.67
C PHE A 12 -9.55 5.30 -12.05
N VAL A 13 -9.34 6.16 -11.06
CA VAL A 13 -9.41 7.61 -11.19
C VAL A 13 -8.02 8.23 -11.29
N SER A 14 -7.95 9.44 -11.87
CA SER A 14 -6.73 10.21 -11.90
C SER A 14 -6.41 10.77 -10.51
N PRO A 15 -5.16 10.66 -10.03
CA PRO A 15 -4.74 11.30 -8.79
C PRO A 15 -4.57 12.81 -8.90
N VAL A 16 -4.58 13.37 -10.11
CA VAL A 16 -4.35 14.79 -10.41
C VAL A 16 -5.28 15.28 -11.49
N SER A 17 -5.63 16.56 -11.47
CA SER A 17 -6.22 17.25 -12.62
C SER A 17 -5.12 17.59 -13.63
N GLY A 18 -5.42 17.49 -14.92
CA GLY A 18 -4.43 17.75 -15.98
C GLY A 18 -4.84 17.14 -17.30
N VAL A 19 -3.89 17.07 -18.22
CA VAL A 19 -4.07 16.58 -19.58
C VAL A 19 -3.34 15.26 -19.77
N VAL A 20 -4.00 14.25 -20.31
CA VAL A 20 -3.37 12.98 -20.69
C VAL A 20 -2.39 13.22 -21.82
N THR A 21 -1.12 12.93 -21.59
CA THR A 21 -0.03 13.13 -22.56
C THR A 21 0.32 11.85 -23.31
N SER A 22 0.22 10.70 -22.66
CA SER A 22 0.47 9.42 -23.30
C SER A 22 -0.32 8.28 -22.65
N VAL A 23 -0.62 7.27 -23.46
CA VAL A 23 -1.18 5.98 -23.02
C VAL A 23 -0.29 4.90 -23.60
N GLU A 24 0.53 4.29 -22.75
CA GLU A 24 1.38 3.18 -23.14
C GLU A 24 0.58 1.88 -23.13
N ARG A 25 0.73 1.11 -24.20
CA ARG A 25 0.06 -0.17 -24.36
C ARG A 25 1.08 -1.29 -24.58
N GLY A 26 0.93 -2.38 -23.88
CA GLY A 26 1.68 -3.59 -24.06
C GLY A 26 1.00 -4.56 -25.03
N GLU A 27 1.43 -5.80 -24.98
CA GLU A 27 0.83 -6.90 -25.76
C GLU A 27 -0.69 -6.97 -25.55
N ARG A 28 -1.40 -7.36 -26.60
CA ARG A 28 -2.87 -7.50 -26.62
C ARG A 28 -3.61 -6.21 -26.18
N ARG A 29 -3.01 -5.04 -26.44
CA ARG A 29 -3.55 -3.70 -26.10
C ARG A 29 -3.75 -3.46 -24.60
N LYS A 30 -3.09 -4.25 -23.72
CA LYS A 30 -3.11 -4.02 -22.27
C LYS A 30 -2.55 -2.62 -21.98
N VAL A 31 -3.29 -1.80 -21.25
CA VAL A 31 -2.81 -0.49 -20.77
C VAL A 31 -1.74 -0.74 -19.72
N LEU A 32 -0.53 -0.25 -19.95
CA LEU A 32 0.61 -0.36 -19.02
C LEU A 32 0.73 0.88 -18.16
N SER A 33 0.62 2.07 -18.78
CA SER A 33 0.66 3.34 -18.07
C SER A 33 -0.16 4.40 -18.77
N ILE A 34 -0.63 5.39 -18.00
CA ILE A 34 -1.29 6.58 -18.48
C ILE A 34 -0.55 7.77 -17.85
N SER A 35 0.13 8.57 -18.66
CA SER A 35 0.85 9.75 -18.19
C SER A 35 -0.04 10.98 -18.29
N ILE A 36 -0.05 11.78 -17.23
CA ILE A 36 -0.86 12.99 -17.12
C ILE A 36 0.07 14.15 -16.77
N ALA A 37 0.08 15.18 -17.63
CA ALA A 37 0.68 16.46 -17.27
C ALA A 37 -0.25 17.16 -16.27
N ALA A 38 0.19 17.22 -15.01
CA ALA A 38 -0.61 17.81 -13.94
C ALA A 38 -0.77 19.32 -14.15
N ALA A 39 -1.98 19.82 -13.93
CA ALA A 39 -2.26 21.26 -13.91
C ALA A 39 -1.58 21.91 -12.69
N LYS A 40 -1.20 23.20 -12.83
CA LYS A 40 -0.64 23.97 -11.71
C LYS A 40 -1.65 24.14 -10.58
N GLU A 41 -2.89 24.45 -10.92
CA GLU A 41 -4.02 24.47 -10.00
C GLU A 41 -4.78 23.17 -10.14
N GLN A 42 -5.08 22.55 -9.00
CA GLN A 42 -5.72 21.24 -8.96
C GLN A 42 -7.22 21.41 -8.72
N ASP A 43 -8.02 20.94 -9.66
CA ASP A 43 -9.45 20.80 -9.50
C ASP A 43 -9.79 19.41 -8.94
N TYR A 44 -10.82 19.34 -8.13
CA TYR A 44 -11.30 18.10 -7.51
C TYR A 44 -12.75 17.85 -7.88
N GLU A 45 -13.05 16.61 -8.20
CA GLU A 45 -14.44 16.14 -8.26
C GLU A 45 -15.02 16.17 -6.85
N GLU A 46 -16.21 16.78 -6.71
CA GLU A 46 -16.90 16.92 -5.42
C GLU A 46 -17.95 15.83 -5.24
N PHE A 47 -17.70 14.92 -4.31
CA PHE A 47 -18.63 13.84 -3.95
C PHE A 47 -19.53 14.21 -2.77
N GLY A 48 -19.30 15.37 -2.15
CA GLY A 48 -19.98 15.82 -0.96
C GLY A 48 -19.53 15.09 0.32
N LYS A 49 -19.47 15.83 1.41
CA LYS A 49 -19.19 15.25 2.74
C LYS A 49 -20.36 14.39 3.18
N LYS A 50 -20.08 13.22 3.73
CA LYS A 50 -21.10 12.28 4.22
C LYS A 50 -20.71 11.79 5.60
N ASP A 51 -21.66 11.80 6.52
CA ASP A 51 -21.47 11.21 7.84
C ASP A 51 -21.63 9.67 7.74
N VAL A 52 -20.55 8.96 7.92
CA VAL A 52 -20.50 7.48 7.86
C VAL A 52 -21.47 6.85 8.85
N SER A 53 -21.75 7.49 9.99
CA SER A 53 -22.66 6.94 11.00
C SER A 53 -24.08 6.72 10.45
N THR A 54 -24.52 7.56 9.53
CA THR A 54 -25.86 7.54 8.91
C THR A 54 -25.98 6.63 7.70
N LEU A 55 -24.84 6.15 7.17
CA LEU A 55 -24.80 5.35 5.94
C LEU A 55 -24.98 3.86 6.22
N THR A 56 -25.58 3.17 5.26
CA THR A 56 -25.58 1.71 5.18
C THR A 56 -24.32 1.21 4.48
N GLY A 57 -23.97 -0.09 4.64
CA GLY A 57 -22.83 -0.69 3.96
C GLY A 57 -22.90 -0.58 2.44
N GLU A 58 -24.08 -0.75 1.85
CA GLU A 58 -24.30 -0.59 0.41
C GLU A 58 -24.09 0.86 -0.06
N GLN A 59 -24.49 1.84 0.74
CA GLN A 59 -24.25 3.26 0.44
C GLN A 59 -22.76 3.62 0.53
N VAL A 60 -22.04 3.05 1.50
CA VAL A 60 -20.59 3.18 1.59
C VAL A 60 -19.92 2.57 0.37
N LYS A 61 -20.29 1.35 0.00
CA LYS A 61 -19.77 0.66 -1.19
C LYS A 61 -20.02 1.47 -2.46
N ALA A 62 -21.23 1.97 -2.65
CA ALA A 62 -21.57 2.81 -3.80
C ALA A 62 -20.73 4.09 -3.86
N ALA A 63 -20.51 4.77 -2.72
CA ALA A 63 -19.66 5.95 -2.67
C ALA A 63 -18.20 5.63 -3.02
N LEU A 64 -17.66 4.49 -2.58
CA LEU A 64 -16.30 4.06 -2.92
C LEU A 64 -16.15 3.70 -4.41
N LEU A 65 -17.17 3.07 -5.02
CA LEU A 65 -17.21 2.78 -6.45
C LEU A 65 -17.29 4.07 -7.27
N GLU A 66 -18.15 5.00 -6.88
CA GLU A 66 -18.30 6.29 -7.53
C GLU A 66 -16.99 7.10 -7.51
N ALA A 67 -16.34 7.17 -6.34
CA ALA A 67 -15.10 7.89 -6.12
C ALA A 67 -13.84 7.15 -6.65
N GLY A 68 -13.97 5.91 -7.12
CA GLY A 68 -12.87 5.09 -7.62
C GLY A 68 -11.95 4.52 -6.53
N LEU A 69 -12.29 4.68 -5.24
CA LEU A 69 -11.50 4.15 -4.13
C LEU A 69 -11.71 2.65 -3.89
N PHE A 70 -12.78 2.08 -4.44
CA PHE A 70 -13.01 0.64 -4.36
C PHE A 70 -11.90 -0.18 -5.01
N SER A 71 -11.20 0.38 -6.00
CA SER A 71 -10.07 -0.26 -6.68
C SER A 71 -8.87 -0.57 -5.77
N PHE A 72 -8.78 0.04 -4.58
CA PHE A 72 -7.77 -0.26 -3.58
C PHE A 72 -8.11 -1.48 -2.72
N ILE A 73 -9.35 -1.96 -2.75
CA ILE A 73 -9.76 -3.16 -2.02
C ILE A 73 -9.31 -4.39 -2.80
N ILE A 74 -8.51 -5.21 -2.16
CA ILE A 74 -7.95 -6.43 -2.76
C ILE A 74 -8.64 -7.66 -2.19
N GLN A 75 -9.11 -8.54 -3.08
CA GLN A 75 -9.75 -9.80 -2.73
C GLN A 75 -8.73 -10.93 -2.62
N ARG A 76 -8.82 -11.69 -1.55
CA ARG A 76 -8.06 -12.91 -1.34
C ARG A 76 -8.97 -14.14 -1.56
N PRO A 77 -8.41 -15.27 -2.01
CA PRO A 77 -6.97 -15.63 -2.01
C PRO A 77 -6.18 -15.18 -3.26
N TYR A 78 -6.82 -14.71 -4.32
CA TYR A 78 -6.17 -14.53 -5.64
C TYR A 78 -5.45 -13.20 -5.84
N ILE A 79 -5.49 -12.28 -4.86
CA ILE A 79 -4.83 -10.96 -4.91
C ILE A 79 -5.27 -10.17 -6.16
N VAL A 80 -6.56 -10.10 -6.37
CA VAL A 80 -7.20 -9.31 -7.44
C VAL A 80 -7.99 -8.16 -6.83
N VAL A 81 -8.35 -7.17 -7.63
CA VAL A 81 -9.31 -6.13 -7.20
C VAL A 81 -10.61 -6.83 -6.78
N ALA A 82 -11.19 -6.38 -5.67
CA ALA A 82 -12.37 -7.02 -5.11
C ALA A 82 -13.56 -6.97 -6.07
N ASP A 83 -14.32 -8.06 -6.13
CA ASP A 83 -15.61 -8.10 -6.80
C ASP A 83 -16.64 -7.35 -5.95
N PRO A 84 -17.24 -6.26 -6.44
CA PRO A 84 -18.24 -5.50 -5.69
C PRO A 84 -19.49 -6.30 -5.33
N ASN A 85 -19.76 -7.38 -6.07
CA ASN A 85 -20.92 -8.24 -5.87
C ASN A 85 -20.64 -9.38 -4.87
N ALA A 86 -19.36 -9.62 -4.54
CA ALA A 86 -18.99 -10.63 -3.56
C ALA A 86 -19.32 -10.15 -2.13
N GLN A 87 -19.70 -11.11 -1.28
CA GLN A 87 -19.86 -10.87 0.16
C GLN A 87 -18.60 -11.38 0.87
N PRO A 88 -17.70 -10.52 1.35
CA PRO A 88 -16.49 -10.97 2.01
C PRO A 88 -16.82 -11.51 3.40
N LYS A 89 -16.14 -12.57 3.82
CA LYS A 89 -16.18 -13.09 5.18
C LYS A 89 -15.72 -12.07 6.23
N GLY A 90 -14.84 -11.14 5.80
CA GLY A 90 -14.34 -10.03 6.59
C GLY A 90 -13.39 -9.14 5.80
N ILE A 91 -13.11 -7.97 6.36
CA ILE A 91 -12.14 -7.01 5.81
C ILE A 91 -10.94 -6.96 6.76
N PHE A 92 -9.74 -7.13 6.22
CA PHE A 92 -8.50 -7.13 7.00
C PHE A 92 -7.65 -5.92 6.62
N VAL A 93 -7.40 -5.07 7.61
CA VAL A 93 -6.51 -3.92 7.51
C VAL A 93 -5.23 -4.23 8.28
N SER A 94 -4.08 -4.24 7.62
CA SER A 94 -2.80 -4.42 8.30
C SER A 94 -2.11 -3.07 8.49
N ALA A 95 -1.85 -2.73 9.75
CA ALA A 95 -1.01 -1.63 10.20
C ALA A 95 0.32 -2.13 10.83
N PHE A 96 0.68 -3.37 10.53
CA PHE A 96 1.92 -4.03 10.96
C PHE A 96 2.66 -4.55 9.74
N ASP A 97 3.85 -4.03 9.51
CA ASP A 97 4.72 -4.45 8.40
C ASP A 97 6.08 -4.88 8.96
N THR A 98 6.46 -6.13 8.70
CA THR A 98 7.74 -6.73 9.14
C THR A 98 8.76 -6.80 8.02
N ASN A 99 8.52 -6.17 6.88
CA ASN A 99 9.48 -6.13 5.79
C ASN A 99 10.69 -5.25 6.15
N PRO A 100 11.87 -5.56 5.60
CA PRO A 100 13.05 -4.72 5.80
C PRO A 100 12.80 -3.26 5.40
N LEU A 101 13.19 -2.33 6.28
CA LEU A 101 13.03 -0.88 6.09
C LEU A 101 11.57 -0.44 5.83
N ALA A 102 10.60 -1.17 6.38
CA ALA A 102 9.19 -0.81 6.30
C ALA A 102 8.94 0.58 6.92
N ALA A 103 7.94 1.27 6.37
CA ALA A 103 7.50 2.54 6.93
C ALA A 103 6.83 2.32 8.31
N ASP A 104 7.16 3.17 9.27
CA ASP A 104 6.44 3.22 10.54
C ASP A 104 5.06 3.85 10.33
N PHE A 105 4.03 3.04 10.46
CA PHE A 105 2.66 3.50 10.22
C PHE A 105 2.18 4.48 11.30
N GLU A 106 2.68 4.40 12.52
CA GLU A 106 2.37 5.41 13.55
C GLU A 106 2.85 6.79 13.11
N PHE A 107 4.06 6.88 12.54
CA PHE A 107 4.57 8.13 12.00
C PHE A 107 3.73 8.60 10.80
N VAL A 108 3.37 7.70 9.89
CA VAL A 108 2.52 8.01 8.73
C VAL A 108 1.16 8.53 9.15
N LEU A 109 0.59 8.00 10.23
CA LEU A 109 -0.74 8.32 10.71
C LEU A 109 -0.84 9.71 11.35
N LYS A 110 0.27 10.29 11.83
CA LYS A 110 0.28 11.58 12.54
C LYS A 110 -0.45 12.68 11.79
N GLY A 111 -1.47 13.26 12.46
CA GLY A 111 -2.33 14.30 11.90
C GLY A 111 -3.41 13.81 10.94
N GLN A 112 -3.60 12.49 10.81
CA GLN A 112 -4.58 11.85 9.95
C GLN A 112 -5.45 10.83 10.71
N GLU A 113 -5.39 10.85 12.04
CA GLU A 113 -6.05 9.88 12.92
C GLU A 113 -7.58 9.89 12.73
N LYS A 114 -8.15 11.08 12.52
CA LYS A 114 -9.57 11.25 12.25
C LYS A 114 -9.97 10.59 10.93
N ASP A 115 -9.18 10.81 9.88
CA ASP A 115 -9.46 10.22 8.57
C ASP A 115 -9.33 8.70 8.63
N PHE A 116 -8.32 8.20 9.34
CA PHE A 116 -8.14 6.77 9.54
C PHE A 116 -9.33 6.12 10.26
N GLN A 117 -9.78 6.72 11.39
CA GLN A 117 -10.94 6.20 12.12
C GLN A 117 -12.21 6.25 11.27
N THR A 118 -12.46 7.35 10.55
CA THR A 118 -13.62 7.45 9.63
C THR A 118 -13.57 6.39 8.55
N GLY A 119 -12.38 6.09 8.02
CA GLY A 119 -12.18 5.02 7.04
C GLY A 119 -12.48 3.63 7.61
N LEU A 120 -12.03 3.36 8.85
CA LEU A 120 -12.35 2.11 9.56
C LEU A 120 -13.86 1.97 9.80
N ASP A 121 -14.52 3.06 10.23
CA ASP A 121 -15.98 3.10 10.43
C ASP A 121 -16.74 2.78 9.14
N ALA A 122 -16.27 3.32 8.00
CA ALA A 122 -16.83 3.02 6.68
C ALA A 122 -16.69 1.55 6.31
N LEU A 123 -15.51 0.96 6.49
CA LEU A 123 -15.27 -0.45 6.22
C LEU A 123 -16.12 -1.35 7.13
N ALA A 124 -16.25 -0.99 8.40
CA ALA A 124 -17.06 -1.73 9.37
C ALA A 124 -18.56 -1.76 9.03
N LYS A 125 -19.06 -0.79 8.25
CA LYS A 125 -20.44 -0.82 7.71
C LYS A 125 -20.60 -1.87 6.59
N MET A 126 -19.52 -2.16 5.86
CA MET A 126 -19.56 -3.10 4.72
C MET A 126 -19.43 -4.56 5.17
N ALA A 127 -18.52 -4.85 6.09
CA ALA A 127 -18.32 -6.18 6.66
C ALA A 127 -17.55 -6.11 7.99
N LYS A 128 -17.51 -7.25 8.71
CA LYS A 128 -16.69 -7.36 9.92
C LYS A 128 -15.23 -7.02 9.60
N THR A 129 -14.71 -5.99 10.26
CA THR A 129 -13.39 -5.44 9.96
C THR A 129 -12.41 -5.75 11.09
N TYR A 130 -11.22 -6.18 10.71
CA TYR A 130 -10.10 -6.48 11.60
C TYR A 130 -8.97 -5.50 11.33
N LEU A 131 -8.46 -4.86 12.39
CA LEU A 131 -7.26 -4.03 12.35
C LEU A 131 -6.13 -4.80 13.03
N ASN A 132 -5.10 -5.13 12.27
CA ASN A 132 -3.95 -5.89 12.75
C ASN A 132 -2.78 -4.95 13.00
N ILE A 133 -2.27 -4.96 14.23
CA ILE A 133 -1.21 -4.07 14.72
C ILE A 133 -0.05 -4.90 15.32
N SER A 134 1.10 -4.26 15.56
CA SER A 134 2.16 -4.85 16.36
C SER A 134 1.78 -4.90 17.84
N VAL A 135 2.24 -5.91 18.57
CA VAL A 135 2.15 -5.94 20.05
C VAL A 135 2.88 -4.78 20.70
N GLU A 136 3.89 -4.23 20.05
CA GLU A 136 4.66 -3.08 20.53
C GLU A 136 3.97 -1.75 20.26
N GLN A 137 2.86 -1.75 19.52
CA GLN A 137 2.15 -0.54 19.13
C GLN A 137 1.53 0.17 20.36
N LYS A 138 1.85 1.46 20.51
CA LYS A 138 1.40 2.28 21.65
C LYS A 138 0.45 3.41 21.25
N SER A 139 0.29 3.69 19.95
CA SER A 139 -0.58 4.76 19.48
C SER A 139 -2.04 4.48 19.84
N PRO A 140 -2.72 5.38 20.59
CA PRO A 140 -4.14 5.19 20.94
C PRO A 140 -5.05 5.13 19.70
N ALA A 141 -4.66 5.78 18.61
CA ALA A 141 -5.42 5.76 17.36
C ALA A 141 -5.45 4.36 16.72
N LEU A 142 -4.49 3.50 17.04
CA LEU A 142 -4.41 2.12 16.56
C LEU A 142 -4.90 1.11 17.62
N THR A 143 -4.44 1.25 18.87
CA THR A 143 -4.80 0.31 19.94
C THR A 143 -6.25 0.43 20.40
N ASN A 144 -6.83 1.63 20.32
CA ASN A 144 -8.19 1.94 20.73
C ASN A 144 -9.12 2.28 19.55
N ALA A 145 -8.80 1.78 18.34
CA ALA A 145 -9.64 1.96 17.16
C ALA A 145 -11.05 1.41 17.40
N LYS A 146 -12.06 2.19 17.02
CA LYS A 146 -13.46 1.87 17.28
C LYS A 146 -14.09 1.12 16.11
N ASN A 147 -15.17 0.39 16.41
CA ASN A 147 -16.02 -0.32 15.44
C ASN A 147 -15.31 -1.44 14.66
N VAL A 148 -14.09 -1.80 15.03
CA VAL A 148 -13.29 -2.86 14.44
C VAL A 148 -12.73 -3.80 15.52
N THR A 149 -12.36 -4.99 15.12
CA THR A 149 -11.65 -5.93 16.02
C THR A 149 -10.14 -5.67 15.87
N VAL A 150 -9.51 -5.12 16.91
CA VAL A 150 -8.07 -4.93 16.94
C VAL A 150 -7.39 -6.22 17.37
N THR A 151 -6.42 -6.69 16.58
CA THR A 151 -5.63 -7.89 16.89
C THR A 151 -4.15 -7.54 16.84
N ALA A 152 -3.43 -7.86 17.91
CA ALA A 152 -2.00 -7.65 18.01
C ALA A 152 -1.23 -8.89 17.53
N PHE A 153 -0.18 -8.65 16.74
CA PHE A 153 0.72 -9.68 16.22
C PHE A 153 2.15 -9.39 16.65
N ASP A 154 2.89 -10.47 16.88
CA ASP A 154 4.31 -10.46 17.17
C ASP A 154 5.04 -11.42 16.22
N GLY A 155 6.33 -11.20 16.05
CA GLY A 155 7.22 -12.08 15.30
C GLY A 155 7.95 -11.40 14.15
N PRO A 156 8.98 -12.09 13.63
CA PRO A 156 9.72 -11.64 12.47
C PRO A 156 8.90 -11.73 11.19
N ASN A 157 9.45 -11.28 10.07
CA ASN A 157 8.85 -11.53 8.76
C ASN A 157 8.64 -13.07 8.58
N PRO A 158 7.44 -13.53 8.20
CA PRO A 158 6.33 -12.79 7.57
C PRO A 158 5.13 -12.41 8.49
N ALA A 159 5.31 -12.23 9.80
CA ALA A 159 4.19 -11.94 10.70
C ALA A 159 3.37 -10.70 10.30
N GLY A 160 4.01 -9.70 9.68
CA GLY A 160 3.35 -8.51 9.12
C GLY A 160 2.57 -8.76 7.82
N ASN A 161 2.68 -9.92 7.19
CA ASN A 161 1.92 -10.22 5.98
C ASN A 161 0.46 -10.48 6.30
N VAL A 162 -0.44 -9.73 5.67
CA VAL A 162 -1.88 -9.86 5.91
C VAL A 162 -2.41 -11.28 5.66
N GLY A 163 -1.80 -12.05 4.77
CA GLY A 163 -2.15 -13.46 4.54
C GLY A 163 -1.90 -14.34 5.77
N VAL A 164 -0.79 -14.11 6.48
CA VAL A 164 -0.48 -14.79 7.76
C VAL A 164 -1.51 -14.39 8.81
N GLN A 165 -1.81 -13.10 8.93
CA GLN A 165 -2.79 -12.57 9.87
C GLN A 165 -4.19 -13.13 9.61
N ILE A 166 -4.62 -13.24 8.35
CA ILE A 166 -5.89 -13.87 7.96
C ILE A 166 -5.92 -15.33 8.43
N ASN A 167 -4.84 -16.07 8.17
CA ASN A 167 -4.79 -17.49 8.54
C ASN A 167 -4.94 -17.72 10.05
N HIS A 168 -4.41 -16.82 10.87
CA HIS A 168 -4.53 -16.92 12.34
C HIS A 168 -5.89 -16.45 12.87
N ILE A 169 -6.53 -15.46 12.22
CA ILE A 169 -7.80 -14.90 12.72
C ILE A 169 -9.01 -15.65 12.14
N SER A 170 -9.05 -15.81 10.83
CA SER A 170 -10.18 -16.40 10.11
C SER A 170 -9.72 -16.96 8.76
N PRO A 171 -9.19 -18.19 8.74
CA PRO A 171 -8.70 -18.84 7.53
C PRO A 171 -9.75 -18.86 6.42
N ILE A 172 -9.29 -18.73 5.17
CA ILE A 172 -10.13 -18.76 3.99
C ILE A 172 -10.34 -20.21 3.57
N ASN A 173 -11.58 -20.69 3.59
CA ASN A 173 -11.94 -22.00 3.08
C ASN A 173 -12.35 -21.95 1.60
N LYS A 174 -12.53 -23.12 0.99
CA LYS A 174 -12.99 -23.21 -0.41
C LYS A 174 -14.32 -22.46 -0.60
N GLY A 175 -14.34 -21.55 -1.55
CA GLY A 175 -15.53 -20.74 -1.87
C GLY A 175 -15.68 -19.47 -1.02
N GLU A 176 -14.87 -19.29 0.03
CA GLU A 176 -14.86 -18.05 0.82
C GLU A 176 -13.92 -17.02 0.19
N THR A 177 -14.23 -15.74 0.44
CA THR A 177 -13.38 -14.62 0.08
C THR A 177 -13.25 -13.67 1.28
N VAL A 178 -12.12 -12.99 1.38
CA VAL A 178 -11.93 -11.86 2.29
C VAL A 178 -11.38 -10.69 1.53
N TRP A 179 -11.61 -9.48 2.02
CA TRP A 179 -11.05 -8.27 1.46
C TRP A 179 -9.89 -7.77 2.32
N THR A 180 -8.92 -7.17 1.68
CA THR A 180 -7.74 -6.62 2.36
C THR A 180 -7.46 -5.22 1.86
N LEU A 181 -7.04 -4.34 2.78
CA LEU A 181 -6.51 -3.01 2.49
C LEU A 181 -5.23 -2.79 3.30
N ARG A 182 -4.37 -1.92 2.81
CA ARG A 182 -3.30 -1.35 3.62
C ARG A 182 -3.86 -0.23 4.50
N ALA A 183 -3.25 -0.02 5.64
CA ALA A 183 -3.72 0.99 6.57
C ALA A 183 -3.68 2.42 5.98
N GLU A 184 -2.71 2.71 5.10
CA GLU A 184 -2.63 3.99 4.38
C GLU A 184 -3.81 4.22 3.43
N GLU A 185 -4.37 3.16 2.87
CA GLU A 185 -5.50 3.24 1.93
C GLU A 185 -6.81 3.54 2.66
N VAL A 186 -6.89 3.12 3.93
CA VAL A 186 -8.02 3.47 4.81
C VAL A 186 -8.11 4.98 5.04
N ILE A 187 -6.96 5.67 5.10
CA ILE A 187 -6.93 7.13 5.21
C ILE A 187 -7.58 7.80 3.99
N PHE A 188 -7.38 7.26 2.78
CA PHE A 188 -8.03 7.80 1.57
C PHE A 188 -9.55 7.71 1.65
N ILE A 189 -10.05 6.58 2.17
CA ILE A 189 -11.49 6.37 2.39
C ILE A 189 -12.03 7.40 3.37
N GLY A 190 -11.37 7.59 4.51
CA GLY A 190 -11.80 8.57 5.51
C GLY A 190 -11.77 10.00 4.99
N ARG A 191 -10.75 10.38 4.22
CA ARG A 191 -10.68 11.70 3.59
C ARG A 191 -11.87 11.95 2.65
N LEU A 192 -12.26 10.95 1.85
CA LEU A 192 -13.44 11.06 1.00
C LEU A 192 -14.67 11.48 1.81
N PHE A 193 -14.99 10.78 2.89
CA PHE A 193 -16.17 11.06 3.69
C PHE A 193 -16.06 12.38 4.47
N ASN A 194 -14.87 12.69 5.00
CA ASN A 194 -14.63 13.91 5.79
C ASN A 194 -14.56 15.18 4.94
N THR A 195 -14.02 15.09 3.73
CA THR A 195 -13.78 16.26 2.87
C THR A 195 -14.70 16.34 1.66
N GLY A 196 -15.27 15.22 1.23
CA GLY A 196 -16.05 15.11 -0.01
C GLY A 196 -15.18 15.00 -1.26
N ARG A 197 -13.87 14.81 -1.15
CA ARG A 197 -12.91 14.78 -2.25
C ARG A 197 -12.00 13.57 -2.17
N VAL A 198 -11.54 13.09 -3.32
CA VAL A 198 -10.50 12.07 -3.40
C VAL A 198 -9.14 12.74 -3.34
N ASP A 199 -8.38 12.48 -2.28
CA ASP A 199 -6.98 12.87 -2.17
C ASP A 199 -6.10 11.64 -1.94
N LEU A 200 -5.36 11.24 -2.96
CA LEU A 200 -4.46 10.10 -2.97
C LEU A 200 -3.02 10.47 -2.53
N THR A 201 -2.87 11.54 -1.76
CA THR A 201 -1.60 11.89 -1.14
C THR A 201 -1.28 10.92 -0.02
N ARG A 202 -0.09 10.32 -0.06
CA ARG A 202 0.41 9.42 0.96
C ARG A 202 1.81 9.80 1.43
N THR A 203 2.15 9.41 2.64
CA THR A 203 3.51 9.48 3.16
C THR A 203 4.20 8.15 2.86
N ILE A 204 5.35 8.19 2.23
CA ILE A 204 6.19 7.03 1.91
C ILE A 204 7.55 7.15 2.57
N ALA A 205 8.20 6.02 2.85
CA ALA A 205 9.58 5.99 3.30
C ALA A 205 10.52 5.87 2.09
N LEU A 206 11.47 6.80 1.94
CA LEU A 206 12.59 6.68 1.00
C LEU A 206 13.76 6.08 1.74
N THR A 207 14.17 4.85 1.36
CA THR A 207 15.11 4.00 2.10
C THR A 207 16.09 3.28 1.18
N GLY A 208 17.03 2.57 1.76
CA GLY A 208 18.03 1.75 1.05
C GLY A 208 19.45 2.27 1.26
N SER A 209 20.44 1.40 1.03
CA SER A 209 21.86 1.69 1.24
C SER A 209 22.40 2.82 0.37
N GLU A 210 21.76 3.05 -0.78
CA GLU A 210 22.19 4.07 -1.73
C GLU A 210 21.41 5.40 -1.58
N VAL A 211 20.56 5.51 -0.58
CA VAL A 211 19.90 6.77 -0.23
C VAL A 211 20.76 7.56 0.74
N LYS A 212 21.19 8.76 0.36
CA LYS A 212 22.09 9.61 1.16
C LYS A 212 21.53 9.97 2.54
N LYS A 213 20.22 10.26 2.59
CA LYS A 213 19.48 10.58 3.81
C LYS A 213 18.09 9.95 3.71
N PRO A 214 17.87 8.81 4.37
CA PRO A 214 16.53 8.23 4.48
C PRO A 214 15.54 9.22 5.08
N ALA A 215 14.34 9.30 4.51
CA ALA A 215 13.34 10.29 4.92
C ALA A 215 11.93 9.83 4.55
N TYR A 216 10.95 10.34 5.29
CA TYR A 216 9.55 10.28 4.86
C TYR A 216 9.23 11.41 3.90
N CYS A 217 8.55 11.09 2.82
CA CYS A 217 8.15 12.02 1.77
C CYS A 217 6.64 11.94 1.52
N LYS A 218 5.98 13.10 1.38
CA LYS A 218 4.57 13.15 0.96
C LYS A 218 4.50 13.24 -0.55
N LEU A 219 3.87 12.24 -1.17
CA LEU A 219 3.70 12.15 -2.63
C LEU A 219 2.26 11.73 -2.95
N LYS A 220 1.78 12.11 -4.13
CA LYS A 220 0.54 11.54 -4.68
C LYS A 220 0.84 10.20 -5.34
N VAL A 221 -0.10 9.28 -5.28
CA VAL A 221 -0.06 8.04 -6.07
C VAL A 221 0.20 8.38 -7.54
N GLY A 222 1.10 7.67 -8.19
CA GLY A 222 1.48 7.95 -9.57
C GLY A 222 2.44 9.13 -9.76
N ALA A 223 2.98 9.75 -8.70
CA ALA A 223 3.97 10.82 -8.82
C ALA A 223 5.22 10.34 -9.55
N LEU A 224 5.77 11.20 -10.42
CA LEU A 224 7.05 10.96 -11.12
C LEU A 224 8.18 10.94 -10.08
N LEU A 225 9.05 9.95 -10.16
CA LEU A 225 10.10 9.72 -9.15
C LEU A 225 11.41 10.44 -9.43
N THR A 226 11.61 10.99 -10.65
CA THR A 226 12.85 11.67 -11.06
C THR A 226 13.28 12.73 -10.06
N ASP A 227 12.36 13.64 -9.71
CA ASP A 227 12.66 14.77 -8.82
C ASP A 227 12.87 14.30 -7.39
N LEU A 228 12.23 13.21 -6.99
CA LEU A 228 12.42 12.63 -5.68
C LEU A 228 13.84 12.08 -5.51
N PHE A 229 14.36 11.38 -6.52
CA PHE A 229 15.69 10.78 -6.47
C PHE A 229 16.81 11.81 -6.72
N ALA A 230 16.51 12.91 -7.38
CA ALA A 230 17.50 13.94 -7.71
C ALA A 230 18.24 14.45 -6.46
N GLY A 231 19.56 14.28 -6.45
CA GLY A 231 20.42 14.71 -5.36
C GLY A 231 20.33 13.90 -4.05
N ARG A 232 19.37 12.96 -3.95
CA ARG A 232 19.12 12.16 -2.74
C ARG A 232 19.72 10.75 -2.81
N VAL A 233 20.13 10.33 -3.98
CA VAL A 233 20.70 8.99 -4.22
C VAL A 233 22.18 9.13 -4.56
N ASN A 234 23.00 8.15 -4.15
CA ASN A 234 24.39 8.08 -4.51
C ASN A 234 24.53 7.86 -6.02
N GLY A 235 25.61 8.42 -6.61
CA GLY A 235 25.95 8.18 -8.01
C GLY A 235 27.12 7.22 -8.14
N GLY A 236 27.46 6.85 -9.38
CA GLY A 236 28.68 6.10 -9.71
C GLY A 236 28.53 4.58 -9.78
N LYS A 237 27.39 4.02 -9.41
CA LYS A 237 27.07 2.59 -9.53
C LYS A 237 25.78 2.39 -10.31
N ASN A 238 25.60 1.20 -10.86
CA ASN A 238 24.30 0.77 -11.34
C ASN A 238 23.41 0.47 -10.14
N LEU A 239 22.22 1.07 -10.11
CA LEU A 239 21.34 1.02 -8.96
C LEU A 239 20.01 0.38 -9.32
N ARG A 240 19.49 -0.38 -8.36
CA ARG A 240 18.16 -0.97 -8.39
C ARG A 240 17.19 -0.07 -7.59
N TYR A 241 16.19 0.44 -8.28
CA TYR A 241 15.11 1.22 -7.71
C TYR A 241 13.88 0.35 -7.55
N ILE A 242 13.30 0.31 -6.37
CA ILE A 242 12.22 -0.61 -6.00
C ILE A 242 11.03 0.19 -5.46
N ASN A 243 9.86 0.02 -6.08
CA ASN A 243 8.58 0.41 -5.48
C ASN A 243 8.23 -0.61 -4.39
N GLY A 244 8.35 -0.21 -3.13
CA GLY A 244 8.19 -1.08 -1.97
C GLY A 244 9.53 -1.50 -1.36
N ASN A 245 9.54 -2.67 -0.73
CA ASN A 245 10.68 -3.27 -0.04
C ASN A 245 11.45 -4.27 -0.95
N VAL A 246 12.60 -4.73 -0.47
CA VAL A 246 13.48 -5.66 -1.23
C VAL A 246 12.93 -7.07 -1.40
N LEU A 247 11.92 -7.49 -0.61
CA LEU A 247 11.38 -8.85 -0.65
C LEU A 247 10.20 -8.99 -1.62
N THR A 248 9.30 -8.01 -1.63
CA THR A 248 8.03 -8.09 -2.36
C THR A 248 7.78 -6.90 -3.29
N GLY A 249 8.69 -5.93 -3.32
CA GLY A 249 8.58 -4.74 -4.16
C GLY A 249 8.77 -5.05 -5.66
N THR A 250 8.48 -4.08 -6.48
CA THR A 250 8.63 -4.17 -7.94
C THR A 250 9.69 -3.23 -8.45
N LEU A 251 10.46 -3.68 -9.44
CA LEU A 251 11.46 -2.83 -10.08
C LEU A 251 10.78 -1.59 -10.71
N VAL A 252 11.35 -0.43 -10.49
CA VAL A 252 10.93 0.81 -11.12
C VAL A 252 12.14 1.52 -11.74
N LYS A 253 11.93 2.23 -12.84
CA LYS A 253 12.97 3.06 -13.44
C LYS A 253 13.15 4.36 -12.62
N PRO A 254 14.34 5.00 -12.66
CA PRO A 254 14.55 6.29 -11.98
C PRO A 254 13.56 7.38 -12.44
N ASN A 255 13.11 7.31 -13.69
CA ASN A 255 12.07 8.17 -14.27
C ASN A 255 10.69 7.51 -14.31
N GLY A 256 10.48 6.50 -13.46
CA GLY A 256 9.18 5.83 -13.31
C GLY A 256 8.25 6.56 -12.37
N PHE A 257 7.17 5.89 -12.00
CA PHE A 257 6.10 6.46 -11.20
C PHE A 257 5.90 5.69 -9.89
N LEU A 258 5.42 6.39 -8.87
CA LEU A 258 5.06 5.78 -7.59
C LEU A 258 3.88 4.82 -7.77
N GLY A 259 4.08 3.57 -7.37
CA GLY A 259 3.05 2.54 -7.43
C GLY A 259 1.85 2.85 -6.52
N ALA A 260 0.66 2.42 -6.93
CA ALA A 260 -0.59 2.70 -6.21
C ALA A 260 -0.57 2.19 -4.75
N HIS A 261 0.08 1.07 -4.51
CA HIS A 261 0.16 0.42 -3.19
C HIS A 261 1.52 0.57 -2.50
N ALA A 262 2.45 1.37 -3.05
CA ALA A 262 3.78 1.53 -2.47
C ALA A 262 3.72 2.34 -1.17
N THR A 263 4.31 1.80 -0.10
CA THR A 263 4.49 2.46 1.21
C THR A 263 5.93 2.94 1.41
N SER A 264 6.85 2.39 0.60
CA SER A 264 8.27 2.74 0.61
C SER A 264 8.83 2.75 -0.80
N LEU A 265 9.96 3.41 -0.97
CA LEU A 265 10.84 3.34 -2.14
C LEU A 265 12.23 2.96 -1.64
N THR A 266 12.77 1.89 -2.17
CA THR A 266 14.07 1.35 -1.73
C THR A 266 15.08 1.45 -2.87
N VAL A 267 16.28 1.99 -2.59
CA VAL A 267 17.36 2.09 -3.57
C VAL A 267 18.59 1.36 -3.04
N ILE A 268 19.03 0.36 -3.79
CA ILE A 268 20.18 -0.48 -3.46
C ILE A 268 21.09 -0.64 -4.68
N PRO A 269 22.35 -1.13 -4.54
CA PRO A 269 23.18 -1.50 -5.67
C PRO A 269 22.51 -2.62 -6.48
N GLU A 270 22.73 -2.64 -7.81
CA GLU A 270 22.25 -3.74 -8.67
C GLU A 270 23.02 -5.05 -8.39
N GLY A 271 24.26 -4.95 -7.93
CA GLY A 271 25.08 -6.11 -7.61
C GLY A 271 25.89 -6.64 -8.79
N ASP A 272 26.03 -5.87 -9.87
CA ASP A 272 26.75 -6.28 -11.10
C ASP A 272 28.26 -6.50 -10.88
N ASP A 273 28.80 -5.98 -9.80
CA ASP A 273 30.21 -6.05 -9.43
C ASP A 273 30.57 -7.31 -8.62
N GLN A 274 29.58 -8.13 -8.28
CA GLN A 274 29.79 -9.38 -7.54
C GLN A 274 29.96 -10.57 -8.49
N HIS A 275 31.14 -10.71 -9.08
CA HIS A 275 31.51 -11.88 -9.88
C HIS A 275 32.25 -12.88 -9.02
N GLU A 276 31.56 -13.78 -8.38
CA GLU A 276 32.15 -14.84 -7.58
C GLU A 276 32.13 -16.18 -8.36
N PHE A 277 33.30 -16.69 -8.68
CA PHE A 277 33.41 -18.04 -9.19
C PHE A 277 33.04 -19.03 -8.08
N LEU A 278 32.02 -19.86 -8.32
CA LEU A 278 31.47 -20.81 -7.34
C LEU A 278 30.91 -20.16 -6.06
N GLY A 279 30.49 -18.90 -6.09
CA GLY A 279 29.95 -18.19 -4.94
C GLY A 279 28.73 -18.84 -4.26
N PHE A 280 28.03 -19.73 -4.97
CA PHE A 280 26.90 -20.52 -4.43
C PHE A 280 27.36 -21.68 -3.50
N ILE A 281 28.64 -22.04 -3.50
CA ILE A 281 29.25 -23.09 -2.65
C ILE A 281 30.08 -22.46 -1.52
N MET A 282 30.63 -21.26 -1.75
CA MET A 282 31.51 -20.61 -0.80
C MET A 282 30.76 -20.14 0.44
N PRO A 283 31.16 -20.53 1.66
CA PRO A 283 30.56 -20.00 2.89
C PRO A 283 30.89 -18.51 3.02
N ARG A 284 29.87 -17.68 3.21
CA ARG A 284 29.96 -16.21 3.41
C ARG A 284 29.75 -15.88 4.86
N THR A 285 30.64 -16.32 5.72
CA THR A 285 30.51 -16.18 7.17
C THR A 285 30.57 -14.74 7.69
N ASP A 286 31.09 -13.84 6.88
CA ASP A 286 31.21 -12.40 7.14
C ASP A 286 30.06 -11.55 6.59
N GLN A 287 29.23 -12.10 5.70
CA GLN A 287 28.19 -11.35 5.00
C GLN A 287 26.78 -11.73 5.40
N TYR A 288 26.55 -12.97 5.85
CA TYR A 288 25.21 -13.50 6.12
C TYR A 288 25.17 -14.21 7.47
N LEU A 289 24.29 -13.73 8.34
CA LEU A 289 23.79 -14.51 9.46
C LEU A 289 22.61 -15.34 8.95
N SER A 290 22.78 -16.64 8.84
CA SER A 290 21.65 -17.52 8.58
C SER A 290 20.79 -17.68 9.83
N LEU A 291 19.49 -17.96 9.65
CA LEU A 291 18.57 -18.23 10.77
C LEU A 291 19.05 -19.35 11.71
N ILE A 292 19.84 -20.30 11.22
CA ILE A 292 20.46 -21.36 12.03
C ILE A 292 21.51 -20.79 13.00
N HIS A 293 22.14 -19.66 12.71
CA HIS A 293 23.08 -19.00 13.62
C HIS A 293 22.40 -18.05 14.59
N ILE A 294 21.15 -17.64 14.31
CA ILE A 294 20.36 -16.75 15.17
C ILE A 294 19.53 -17.53 16.16
N SER A 295 19.13 -18.75 15.83
CA SER A 295 18.25 -19.61 16.64
C SER A 295 19.03 -20.71 17.36
N GLU A 296 20.20 -20.43 17.91
CA GLU A 296 20.81 -21.39 18.84
C GLU A 296 19.90 -21.56 20.05
N PRO A 297 19.45 -22.78 20.32
CA PRO A 297 18.80 -23.04 21.59
C PRO A 297 19.86 -22.93 22.69
N THR A 298 19.72 -21.97 23.55
CA THR A 298 20.41 -21.92 24.84
C THR A 298 19.91 -23.02 25.75
#